data_6a5ebdc3f6185ad9511699c08b54888e
#
_entry.id   6a5ebdc3f6185ad9511699c08b54888e
#
_cell.length_a   1.000
_cell.length_b   1.000
_cell.length_c   1.000
_cell.angle_alpha   90.00
_cell.angle_beta   90.00
_cell.angle_gamma   90.00
#
_symmetry.space_group_name_H-M   'P 1'
#
loop_
_entity.id
_entity.type
_entity.pdbx_description
1 polymer ?
#
loop_
_entity_poly.entity_id
_entity_poly.type
_entity_poly.pdbx_seq_one_letter_code
_entity_poly.pdbx_strand_id
1 'polypeptide(L)'
;MKHNILMLAVTALIASGPAFAQQSQPQTQPNQTAPTVNNRRTDQQDRIANGVGSGQLTAGETKNLESREANVNREVRDDRAADNGHLTAAERQQVNHQRNNLSHSIYQDKHNANTAHYGNNEVGQRRENQQDRIANGIRNGSMNASEAARTENREQGINQQVRADRSANGGKLTGQEHRQINREQNHTSRQIYRQKHNGR
;
A
#
# COMPACT_ATOMS: atom_id res chain seq x y z
N MET A 1 -11.47 -37.02 -74.65
CA MET A 1 -10.19 -37.75 -74.68
C MET A 1 -9.86 -38.09 -73.24
N LYS A 2 -10.21 -39.31 -72.77
CA LYS A 2 -9.28 -40.45 -72.57
C LYS A 2 -8.06 -40.00 -71.75
N HIS A 3 -7.87 -40.42 -70.51
CA HIS A 3 -7.40 -41.69 -69.89
C HIS A 3 -6.92 -41.25 -68.50
N ASN A 4 -6.72 -41.98 -67.50
CA ASN A 4 -6.87 -43.39 -67.08
C ASN A 4 -6.72 -43.45 -65.56
N ILE A 5 -7.46 -44.29 -64.97
CA ILE A 5 -7.39 -44.72 -63.59
C ILE A 5 -6.10 -45.51 -63.37
N LEU A 6 -5.39 -45.26 -62.27
CA LEU A 6 -4.48 -46.22 -61.69
C LEU A 6 -4.72 -46.31 -60.18
N MET A 7 -5.38 -47.38 -59.80
CA MET A 7 -5.47 -47.84 -58.41
C MET A 7 -4.11 -48.37 -57.97
N LEU A 8 -3.65 -47.92 -56.82
CA LEU A 8 -2.59 -48.64 -56.12
C LEU A 8 -3.09 -48.91 -54.69
N ALA A 9 -3.37 -50.18 -54.44
CA ALA A 9 -3.68 -50.69 -53.12
C ALA A 9 -2.37 -50.76 -52.33
N VAL A 10 -2.31 -50.13 -51.19
CA VAL A 10 -1.22 -50.32 -50.22
C VAL A 10 -1.85 -50.86 -48.93
N THR A 11 -1.50 -52.07 -48.63
CA THR A 11 -1.84 -52.85 -47.46
C THR A 11 -1.40 -52.19 -46.18
N ALA A 12 -2.35 -51.95 -45.28
CA ALA A 12 -2.09 -51.46 -43.93
C ALA A 12 -1.46 -52.60 -43.06
N LEU A 13 -0.24 -52.36 -42.64
CA LEU A 13 0.41 -53.19 -41.62
C LEU A 13 0.08 -52.56 -40.26
N ILE A 14 -0.76 -53.20 -39.48
CA ILE A 14 -1.09 -52.81 -38.12
C ILE A 14 0.07 -53.25 -37.23
N ALA A 15 0.96 -52.36 -36.86
CA ALA A 15 1.93 -52.58 -35.81
C ALA A 15 1.27 -52.14 -34.47
N SER A 16 0.86 -53.14 -33.68
CA SER A 16 0.47 -52.92 -32.29
C SER A 16 1.71 -52.61 -31.44
N GLY A 17 2.01 -51.35 -31.27
CA GLY A 17 3.00 -50.87 -30.30
C GLY A 17 2.36 -50.79 -28.90
N PRO A 18 3.14 -51.09 -27.84
CA PRO A 18 2.62 -50.98 -26.47
C PRO A 18 2.31 -49.52 -26.16
N ALA A 19 1.09 -49.26 -25.69
CA ALA A 19 0.69 -47.97 -25.15
C ALA A 19 1.51 -47.75 -23.87
N PHE A 20 2.56 -46.91 -24.00
CA PHE A 20 3.17 -46.32 -22.83
C PHE A 20 2.14 -45.39 -22.21
N ALA A 21 1.55 -45.79 -21.10
CA ALA A 21 0.81 -44.93 -20.21
C ALA A 21 1.75 -43.82 -19.79
N GLN A 22 1.55 -42.63 -20.36
CA GLN A 22 2.22 -41.40 -19.96
C GLN A 22 1.71 -41.09 -18.56
N GLN A 23 2.44 -41.55 -17.54
CA GLN A 23 2.26 -41.12 -16.16
C GLN A 23 2.45 -39.59 -16.17
N SER A 24 1.33 -38.91 -16.04
CA SER A 24 1.33 -37.49 -15.68
C SER A 24 2.04 -37.37 -14.34
N GLN A 25 3.32 -37.05 -14.35
CA GLN A 25 4.02 -36.62 -13.16
C GLN A 25 3.23 -35.42 -12.59
N PRO A 26 2.88 -35.44 -11.30
CA PRO A 26 2.38 -34.23 -10.65
C PRO A 26 3.45 -33.18 -10.83
N GLN A 27 3.15 -32.14 -11.61
CA GLN A 27 3.99 -30.94 -11.62
C GLN A 27 3.93 -30.42 -10.19
N THR A 28 5.00 -30.63 -9.46
CA THR A 28 5.26 -29.91 -8.21
C THR A 28 5.42 -28.45 -8.61
N GLN A 29 4.29 -27.72 -8.61
CA GLN A 29 4.38 -26.25 -8.61
C GLN A 29 5.30 -25.89 -7.46
N PRO A 30 6.30 -25.00 -7.68
CA PRO A 30 7.11 -24.52 -6.58
C PRO A 30 6.14 -24.00 -5.54
N ASN A 31 6.21 -24.59 -4.35
CA ASN A 31 5.38 -24.25 -3.21
C ASN A 31 5.56 -22.75 -2.94
N GLN A 32 4.68 -21.91 -3.51
CA GLN A 32 4.64 -20.50 -3.17
C GLN A 32 4.14 -20.45 -1.73
N THR A 33 5.09 -20.49 -0.81
CA THR A 33 4.81 -20.29 0.61
C THR A 33 3.98 -19.02 0.74
N ALA A 34 2.73 -19.14 1.20
CA ALA A 34 1.85 -18.00 1.35
C ALA A 34 2.57 -16.85 2.08
N PRO A 35 2.49 -15.61 1.63
CA PRO A 35 3.21 -14.50 2.22
C PRO A 35 2.97 -14.43 3.72
N THR A 36 4.02 -14.34 4.51
CA THR A 36 3.90 -14.22 5.96
C THR A 36 3.17 -12.94 6.34
N VAL A 37 2.62 -12.88 7.55
CA VAL A 37 1.98 -11.65 8.09
C VAL A 37 2.93 -10.45 7.98
N ASN A 38 4.23 -10.66 8.23
CA ASN A 38 5.23 -9.59 8.13
C ASN A 38 5.48 -9.14 6.68
N ASN A 39 5.61 -10.06 5.73
CA ASN A 39 5.79 -9.71 4.31
C ASN A 39 4.60 -8.90 3.80
N ARG A 40 3.38 -9.33 4.12
CA ARG A 40 2.16 -8.59 3.75
C ARG A 40 2.11 -7.19 4.36
N ARG A 41 2.60 -7.03 5.59
CA ARG A 41 2.73 -5.71 6.22
C ARG A 41 3.69 -4.82 5.43
N THR A 42 4.87 -5.32 5.09
CA THR A 42 5.86 -4.57 4.31
C THR A 42 5.29 -4.15 2.96
N ASP A 43 4.68 -5.07 2.21
CA ASP A 43 4.07 -4.76 0.92
C ASP A 43 2.95 -3.69 1.03
N GLN A 44 2.17 -3.71 2.11
CA GLN A 44 1.13 -2.71 2.36
C GLN A 44 1.73 -1.34 2.66
N GLN A 45 2.77 -1.28 3.50
CA GLN A 45 3.48 -0.04 3.82
C GLN A 45 4.15 0.57 2.58
N ASP A 46 4.77 -0.25 1.72
CA ASP A 46 5.36 0.21 0.47
C ASP A 46 4.29 0.80 -0.48
N ARG A 47 3.13 0.17 -0.55
CA ARG A 47 2.01 0.67 -1.38
C ARG A 47 1.45 1.98 -0.83
N ILE A 48 1.32 2.13 0.48
CA ILE A 48 0.90 3.39 1.13
C ILE A 48 1.97 4.45 0.88
N ALA A 49 3.24 4.17 1.14
CA ALA A 49 4.34 5.10 0.92
C ALA A 49 4.40 5.60 -0.54
N ASN A 50 4.24 4.69 -1.50
CA ASN A 50 4.17 5.05 -2.91
C ASN A 50 2.96 5.92 -3.23
N GLY A 51 1.80 5.65 -2.62
CA GLY A 51 0.60 6.47 -2.79
C GLY A 51 0.76 7.88 -2.22
N VAL A 52 1.42 8.01 -1.07
CA VAL A 52 1.74 9.31 -0.44
C VAL A 52 2.72 10.10 -1.31
N GLY A 53 3.85 9.51 -1.67
CA GLY A 53 4.89 10.19 -2.46
C GLY A 53 4.45 10.55 -3.88
N SER A 54 3.50 9.81 -4.47
CA SER A 54 2.93 10.13 -5.80
C SER A 54 1.72 11.08 -5.73
N GLY A 55 1.23 11.42 -4.53
CA GLY A 55 0.00 12.19 -4.35
C GLY A 55 -1.30 11.44 -4.69
N GLN A 56 -1.24 10.13 -4.95
CA GLN A 56 -2.43 9.29 -5.14
C GLN A 56 -3.23 9.10 -3.84
N LEU A 57 -2.59 9.25 -2.69
CA LEU A 57 -3.24 9.25 -1.39
C LEU A 57 -3.23 10.65 -0.80
N THR A 58 -4.38 11.12 -0.37
CA THR A 58 -4.50 12.33 0.44
C THR A 58 -4.06 12.07 1.88
N ALA A 59 -3.74 13.13 2.63
CA ALA A 59 -3.40 13.02 4.05
C ALA A 59 -4.51 12.34 4.88
N GLY A 60 -5.77 12.58 4.53
CA GLY A 60 -6.91 11.96 5.21
C GLY A 60 -7.01 10.45 4.95
N GLU A 61 -6.81 10.01 3.72
CA GLU A 61 -6.79 8.59 3.34
C GLU A 61 -5.59 7.88 3.97
N THR A 62 -4.40 8.46 3.86
CA THR A 62 -3.18 7.93 4.48
C THR A 62 -3.35 7.76 5.99
N LYS A 63 -3.89 8.78 6.69
CA LYS A 63 -4.22 8.69 8.13
C LYS A 63 -5.11 7.49 8.44
N ASN A 64 -6.15 7.28 7.65
CA ASN A 64 -7.11 6.19 7.87
C ASN A 64 -6.46 4.81 7.63
N LEU A 65 -5.71 4.65 6.54
CA LEU A 65 -4.98 3.43 6.22
C LEU A 65 -3.94 3.10 7.30
N GLU A 66 -3.14 4.07 7.72
CA GLU A 66 -2.09 3.90 8.73
C GLU A 66 -2.68 3.65 10.13
N SER A 67 -3.83 4.22 10.45
CA SER A 67 -4.54 3.92 11.70
C SER A 67 -5.01 2.46 11.75
N ARG A 68 -5.52 1.94 10.64
CA ARG A 68 -5.90 0.52 10.50
C ARG A 68 -4.69 -0.39 10.57
N GLU A 69 -3.61 -0.04 9.89
CA GLU A 69 -2.34 -0.76 9.95
C GLU A 69 -1.81 -0.82 11.39
N ALA A 70 -1.83 0.30 12.12
CA ALA A 70 -1.41 0.36 13.52
C ALA A 70 -2.25 -0.55 14.43
N ASN A 71 -3.56 -0.64 14.17
CA ASN A 71 -4.45 -1.51 14.94
C ASN A 71 -4.14 -2.99 14.70
N VAL A 72 -3.99 -3.41 13.44
CA VAL A 72 -3.60 -4.79 13.10
C VAL A 72 -2.23 -5.14 13.70
N ASN A 73 -1.27 -4.22 13.63
CA ASN A 73 0.06 -4.43 14.20
C ASN A 73 0.03 -4.54 15.74
N ARG A 74 -0.88 -3.81 16.40
CA ARG A 74 -1.08 -3.93 17.85
C ARG A 74 -1.68 -5.29 18.19
N GLU A 75 -2.76 -5.68 17.53
CA GLU A 75 -3.39 -6.99 17.70
C GLU A 75 -2.37 -8.13 17.54
N VAL A 76 -1.61 -8.15 16.44
CA VAL A 76 -0.56 -9.16 16.21
C VAL A 76 0.48 -9.21 17.35
N ARG A 77 0.82 -8.07 17.95
CA ARG A 77 1.76 -8.04 19.08
C ARG A 77 1.13 -8.62 20.35
N ASP A 78 -0.11 -8.21 20.61
CA ASP A 78 -0.85 -8.61 21.81
C ASP A 78 -1.15 -10.11 21.78
N ASP A 79 -1.61 -10.65 20.64
CA ASP A 79 -1.84 -12.08 20.40
C ASP A 79 -0.53 -12.88 20.58
N ARG A 80 0.56 -12.43 19.98
CA ARG A 80 1.86 -13.10 20.15
C ARG A 80 2.37 -13.05 21.58
N ALA A 81 2.09 -11.99 22.31
CA ALA A 81 2.48 -11.89 23.73
C ALA A 81 1.69 -12.88 24.59
N ALA A 82 0.42 -13.15 24.22
CA ALA A 82 -0.43 -14.14 24.90
C ALA A 82 -0.02 -15.59 24.58
N ASP A 83 0.47 -15.86 23.34
CA ASP A 83 0.71 -17.20 22.82
C ASP A 83 2.20 -17.51 22.58
N ASN A 84 3.07 -17.16 23.52
CA ASN A 84 4.50 -17.49 23.50
C ASN A 84 5.22 -17.06 22.20
N GLY A 85 4.86 -15.95 21.61
CA GLY A 85 5.46 -15.40 20.39
C GLY A 85 4.82 -15.88 19.08
N HIS A 86 3.78 -16.70 19.13
CA HIS A 86 3.10 -17.28 17.97
C HIS A 86 1.68 -16.71 17.83
N LEU A 87 1.10 -16.89 16.66
CA LEU A 87 -0.33 -16.69 16.42
C LEU A 87 -1.00 -18.06 16.32
N THR A 88 -2.14 -18.23 16.94
CA THR A 88 -3.02 -19.39 16.74
C THR A 88 -3.56 -19.43 15.30
N ALA A 89 -4.16 -20.53 14.89
CA ALA A 89 -4.77 -20.65 13.57
C ALA A 89 -5.92 -19.64 13.37
N ALA A 90 -6.73 -19.41 14.41
CA ALA A 90 -7.85 -18.47 14.39
C ALA A 90 -7.35 -17.02 14.25
N GLU A 91 -6.36 -16.60 15.04
CA GLU A 91 -5.75 -15.27 14.97
C GLU A 91 -5.09 -15.02 13.62
N ARG A 92 -4.36 -16.01 13.08
CA ARG A 92 -3.82 -15.89 11.71
C ARG A 92 -4.91 -15.66 10.67
N GLN A 93 -6.03 -16.36 10.78
CA GLN A 93 -7.18 -16.18 9.88
C GLN A 93 -7.77 -14.78 10.02
N GLN A 94 -7.96 -14.28 11.24
CA GLN A 94 -8.47 -12.94 11.53
C GLN A 94 -7.52 -11.87 10.99
N VAL A 95 -6.24 -11.93 11.29
CA VAL A 95 -5.22 -11.00 10.79
C VAL A 95 -5.16 -11.02 9.25
N ASN A 96 -5.25 -12.20 8.63
CA ASN A 96 -5.27 -12.29 7.17
C ASN A 96 -6.52 -11.62 6.56
N HIS A 97 -7.68 -11.77 7.19
CA HIS A 97 -8.90 -11.09 6.75
C HIS A 97 -8.76 -9.55 6.86
N GLN A 98 -8.24 -9.05 7.98
CA GLN A 98 -7.99 -7.61 8.17
C GLN A 98 -6.98 -7.07 7.15
N ARG A 99 -5.89 -7.80 6.87
CA ARG A 99 -4.90 -7.46 5.85
C ARG A 99 -5.50 -7.46 4.43
N ASN A 100 -6.40 -8.37 4.11
CA ASN A 100 -7.11 -8.36 2.84
C ASN A 100 -7.97 -7.10 2.70
N ASN A 101 -8.74 -6.77 3.73
CA ASN A 101 -9.58 -5.56 3.76
C ASN A 101 -8.74 -4.28 3.65
N LEU A 102 -7.59 -4.23 4.32
CA LEU A 102 -6.68 -3.09 4.22
C LEU A 102 -6.08 -2.98 2.81
N SER A 103 -5.64 -4.09 2.22
CA SER A 103 -5.13 -4.11 0.83
C SER A 103 -6.16 -3.62 -0.17
N HIS A 104 -7.43 -4.00 0.01
CA HIS A 104 -8.52 -3.52 -0.83
C HIS A 104 -8.73 -2.00 -0.67
N SER A 105 -8.73 -1.49 0.56
CA SER A 105 -8.82 -0.05 0.81
C SER A 105 -7.65 0.73 0.22
N ILE A 106 -6.41 0.24 0.35
CA ILE A 106 -5.24 0.86 -0.28
C ILE A 106 -5.44 0.95 -1.80
N TYR A 107 -5.95 -0.11 -2.42
CA TYR A 107 -6.22 -0.10 -3.85
C TYR A 107 -7.28 0.95 -4.21
N GLN A 108 -8.41 0.94 -3.51
CA GLN A 108 -9.52 1.87 -3.76
C GLN A 108 -9.09 3.32 -3.58
N ASP A 109 -8.40 3.64 -2.46
CA ASP A 109 -7.98 5.01 -2.16
C ASP A 109 -6.93 5.53 -3.16
N LYS A 110 -6.06 4.65 -3.67
CA LYS A 110 -5.08 5.01 -4.72
C LYS A 110 -5.68 5.19 -6.11
N HIS A 111 -6.89 4.69 -6.38
CA HIS A 111 -7.52 4.71 -7.70
C HIS A 111 -8.84 5.48 -7.72
N ASN A 112 -9.16 6.21 -6.66
CA ASN A 112 -10.30 7.11 -6.65
C ASN A 112 -9.92 8.48 -7.27
N ALA A 113 -10.90 9.39 -7.35
CA ALA A 113 -10.68 10.73 -7.91
C ALA A 113 -9.97 11.70 -6.93
N ASN A 114 -9.73 11.28 -5.68
CA ASN A 114 -9.08 12.14 -4.69
C ASN A 114 -7.56 12.09 -4.88
N THR A 115 -6.96 13.24 -5.14
CA THR A 115 -5.51 13.37 -5.24
C THR A 115 -5.01 14.51 -4.35
N ALA A 116 -3.78 14.40 -3.90
CA ALA A 116 -3.14 15.44 -3.12
C ALA A 116 -2.67 16.57 -4.05
N HIS A 117 -3.27 17.74 -3.91
CA HIS A 117 -2.87 18.95 -4.64
C HIS A 117 -2.18 19.92 -3.70
N TYR A 118 -0.94 20.24 -3.98
CA TYR A 118 -0.13 21.12 -3.11
C TYR A 118 -0.09 22.56 -3.60
N GLY A 119 -0.11 22.79 -4.90
CA GLY A 119 0.05 24.12 -5.52
C GLY A 119 1.49 24.62 -5.51
N ASN A 120 1.79 25.63 -6.33
CA ASN A 120 3.15 26.09 -6.59
C ASN A 120 3.61 27.24 -5.66
N ASN A 121 2.90 27.48 -4.55
CA ASN A 121 3.29 28.50 -3.56
C ASN A 121 4.07 27.87 -2.40
N GLU A 122 4.69 28.72 -1.57
CA GLU A 122 5.53 28.29 -0.44
C GLU A 122 4.82 27.26 0.46
N VAL A 123 3.56 27.52 0.84
CA VAL A 123 2.77 26.60 1.69
C VAL A 123 2.60 25.23 1.02
N GLY A 124 2.33 25.22 -0.28
CA GLY A 124 2.17 23.99 -1.07
C GLY A 124 3.45 23.20 -1.18
N GLN A 125 4.55 23.83 -1.57
CA GLN A 125 5.86 23.20 -1.69
C GLN A 125 6.34 22.61 -0.35
N ARG A 126 6.09 23.29 0.76
CA ARG A 126 6.43 22.76 2.09
C ARG A 126 5.62 21.52 2.45
N ARG A 127 4.35 21.48 2.07
CA ARG A 127 3.49 20.30 2.27
C ARG A 127 3.98 19.12 1.43
N GLU A 128 4.29 19.35 0.17
CA GLU A 128 4.86 18.32 -0.71
C GLU A 128 6.15 17.73 -0.11
N ASN A 129 7.08 18.56 0.28
CA ASN A 129 8.31 18.13 0.95
C ASN A 129 8.06 17.37 2.27
N GLN A 130 7.00 17.71 3.01
CA GLN A 130 6.62 16.97 4.23
C GLN A 130 6.07 15.59 3.88
N GLN A 131 5.22 15.49 2.86
CA GLN A 131 4.67 14.23 2.37
C GLN A 131 5.78 13.30 1.85
N ASP A 132 6.74 13.80 1.10
CA ASP A 132 7.91 13.02 0.67
C ASP A 132 8.70 12.45 1.86
N ARG A 133 8.87 13.25 2.89
CA ARG A 133 9.57 12.81 4.12
C ARG A 133 8.78 11.75 4.89
N ILE A 134 7.45 11.88 4.94
CA ILE A 134 6.55 10.87 5.54
C ILE A 134 6.61 9.59 4.71
N ALA A 135 6.43 9.66 3.39
CA ALA A 135 6.51 8.53 2.49
C ALA A 135 7.84 7.75 2.64
N ASN A 136 8.95 8.48 2.68
CA ASN A 136 10.26 7.88 2.91
C ASN A 136 10.38 7.25 4.31
N GLY A 137 9.77 7.88 5.34
CA GLY A 137 9.76 7.33 6.70
C GLY A 137 8.95 6.04 6.81
N ILE A 138 7.81 5.96 6.13
CA ILE A 138 6.98 4.75 6.04
C ILE A 138 7.74 3.64 5.31
N ARG A 139 8.29 3.95 4.13
CA ARG A 139 8.98 2.97 3.27
C ARG A 139 10.19 2.33 3.94
N ASN A 140 11.02 3.09 4.61
CA ASN A 140 12.23 2.59 5.27
C ASN A 140 12.01 2.17 6.73
N GLY A 141 10.77 2.22 7.24
CA GLY A 141 10.39 1.82 8.59
C GLY A 141 10.86 2.78 9.70
N SER A 142 11.44 3.94 9.37
CA SER A 142 11.82 4.94 10.38
C SER A 142 10.61 5.69 10.97
N MET A 143 9.44 5.58 10.35
CA MET A 143 8.15 5.95 10.91
C MET A 143 7.25 4.72 10.97
N ASN A 144 6.71 4.39 12.13
CA ASN A 144 5.69 3.35 12.23
C ASN A 144 4.29 3.89 11.88
N ALA A 145 3.35 2.97 11.66
CA ALA A 145 1.99 3.29 11.25
C ALA A 145 1.28 4.29 12.19
N SER A 146 1.46 4.16 13.52
CA SER A 146 0.86 5.11 14.47
C SER A 146 1.46 6.51 14.37
N GLU A 147 2.74 6.63 14.07
CA GLU A 147 3.42 7.91 13.89
C GLU A 147 3.01 8.56 12.57
N ALA A 148 2.97 7.78 11.51
CA ALA A 148 2.49 8.24 10.20
C ALA A 148 1.05 8.73 10.32
N ALA A 149 0.14 7.95 10.90
CA ALA A 149 -1.26 8.34 11.11
C ALA A 149 -1.41 9.66 11.89
N ARG A 150 -0.64 9.84 12.97
CA ARG A 150 -0.68 11.09 13.75
C ARG A 150 -0.15 12.29 12.98
N THR A 151 0.89 12.11 12.19
CA THR A 151 1.46 13.18 11.37
C THR A 151 0.51 13.56 10.24
N GLU A 152 -0.09 12.57 9.57
CA GLU A 152 -1.08 12.81 8.52
C GLU A 152 -2.36 13.45 9.04
N ASN A 153 -2.77 13.14 10.25
CA ASN A 153 -3.88 13.85 10.88
C ASN A 153 -3.60 15.37 11.03
N ARG A 154 -2.35 15.76 11.33
CA ARG A 154 -1.94 17.17 11.37
C ARG A 154 -1.92 17.80 9.98
N GLU A 155 -1.35 17.10 9.01
CA GLU A 155 -1.35 17.53 7.61
C GLU A 155 -2.77 17.73 7.08
N GLN A 156 -3.69 16.82 7.40
CA GLN A 156 -5.10 16.96 7.06
C GLN A 156 -5.70 18.22 7.69
N GLY A 157 -5.41 18.51 8.96
CA GLY A 157 -5.87 19.71 9.65
C GLY A 157 -5.35 21.00 9.00
N ILE A 158 -4.04 21.06 8.72
CA ILE A 158 -3.43 22.20 8.00
C ILE A 158 -4.08 22.39 6.62
N ASN A 159 -4.35 21.30 5.90
CA ASN A 159 -5.00 21.35 4.60
C ASN A 159 -6.43 21.89 4.66
N GLN A 160 -7.18 21.50 5.68
CA GLN A 160 -8.54 22.01 5.91
C GLN A 160 -8.51 23.48 6.23
N GLN A 161 -7.58 23.92 7.09
CA GLN A 161 -7.41 25.34 7.44
C GLN A 161 -7.03 26.17 6.22
N VAL A 162 -6.01 25.76 5.46
CA VAL A 162 -5.60 26.47 4.23
C VAL A 162 -6.77 26.64 3.24
N ARG A 163 -7.60 25.61 3.11
CA ARG A 163 -8.80 25.69 2.23
C ARG A 163 -9.84 26.64 2.78
N ALA A 164 -10.13 26.58 4.07
CA ALA A 164 -11.09 27.46 4.73
C ALA A 164 -10.66 28.93 4.65
N ASP A 165 -9.41 29.22 5.01
CA ASP A 165 -8.86 30.60 4.98
C ASP A 165 -8.88 31.17 3.58
N ARG A 166 -8.47 30.40 2.56
CA ARG A 166 -8.54 30.84 1.16
C ARG A 166 -9.96 31.05 0.68
N SER A 167 -10.90 30.17 1.07
CA SER A 167 -12.30 30.34 0.70
C SER A 167 -12.90 31.62 1.28
N ALA A 168 -12.53 31.96 2.51
CA ALA A 168 -12.98 33.19 3.17
C ALA A 168 -12.35 34.47 2.55
N ASN A 169 -11.15 34.37 1.95
CA ASN A 169 -10.36 35.51 1.49
C ASN A 169 -10.13 35.56 -0.03
N GLY A 170 -11.10 35.10 -0.82
CA GLY A 170 -11.02 35.18 -2.29
C GLY A 170 -9.84 34.40 -2.89
N GLY A 171 -9.51 33.25 -2.34
CA GLY A 171 -8.45 32.34 -2.81
C GLY A 171 -7.06 32.62 -2.25
N LYS A 172 -6.89 33.63 -1.39
CA LYS A 172 -5.60 34.06 -0.83
C LYS A 172 -5.55 33.83 0.68
N LEU A 173 -4.35 33.80 1.24
CA LEU A 173 -4.12 33.83 2.68
C LEU A 173 -3.75 35.27 3.10
N THR A 174 -4.29 35.72 4.19
CA THR A 174 -3.81 36.93 4.86
C THR A 174 -2.42 36.72 5.45
N GLY A 175 -1.69 37.81 5.74
CA GLY A 175 -0.38 37.69 6.37
C GLY A 175 -0.41 37.02 7.75
N GLN A 176 -1.51 37.11 8.48
CA GLN A 176 -1.66 36.46 9.78
C GLN A 176 -1.87 34.95 9.63
N GLU A 177 -2.76 34.53 8.74
CA GLU A 177 -3.01 33.12 8.42
C GLU A 177 -1.75 32.44 7.86
N HIS A 178 -1.03 33.11 6.96
CA HIS A 178 0.23 32.62 6.43
C HIS A 178 1.26 32.35 7.56
N ARG A 179 1.41 33.28 8.51
CA ARG A 179 2.29 33.07 9.67
C ARG A 179 1.82 31.92 10.57
N GLN A 180 0.51 31.76 10.76
CA GLN A 180 -0.04 30.64 11.54
C GLN A 180 0.24 29.30 10.86
N ILE A 181 -0.09 29.15 9.58
CA ILE A 181 0.17 27.96 8.79
C ILE A 181 1.65 27.60 8.80
N ASN A 182 2.53 28.58 8.65
CA ASN A 182 3.98 28.37 8.71
C ASN A 182 4.45 27.84 10.07
N ARG A 183 3.87 28.31 11.20
CA ARG A 183 4.16 27.75 12.53
C ARG A 183 3.74 26.29 12.65
N GLU A 184 2.57 25.94 12.13
CA GLU A 184 2.03 24.57 12.15
C GLU A 184 2.87 23.63 11.28
N GLN A 185 3.23 24.06 10.08
CA GLN A 185 4.13 23.30 9.21
C GLN A 185 5.54 23.13 9.83
N ASN A 186 6.07 24.15 10.50
CA ASN A 186 7.33 24.03 11.23
C ASN A 186 7.24 23.02 12.38
N HIS A 187 6.11 22.99 13.08
CA HIS A 187 5.88 22.00 14.14
C HIS A 187 5.80 20.58 13.57
N THR A 188 5.05 20.38 12.49
CA THR A 188 4.94 19.08 11.79
C THR A 188 6.30 18.62 11.25
N SER A 189 7.09 19.51 10.65
CA SER A 189 8.44 19.20 10.18
C SER A 189 9.37 18.72 11.31
N ARG A 190 9.33 19.35 12.49
CA ARG A 190 10.08 18.92 13.66
C ARG A 190 9.59 17.56 14.20
N GLN A 191 8.29 17.31 14.12
CA GLN A 191 7.71 16.02 14.51
C GLN A 191 8.17 14.90 13.57
N ILE A 192 8.10 15.10 12.25
CA ILE A 192 8.61 14.15 11.24
C ILE A 192 10.08 13.82 11.50
N TYR A 193 10.90 14.86 11.75
CA TYR A 193 12.31 14.66 12.07
C TYR A 193 12.51 13.78 13.29
N ARG A 194 11.85 14.10 14.41
CA ARG A 194 11.98 13.33 15.66
C ARG A 194 11.52 11.88 15.52
N GLN A 195 10.40 11.65 14.80
CA GLN A 195 9.89 10.30 14.58
C GLN A 195 10.84 9.46 13.72
N LYS A 196 11.48 10.06 12.75
CA LYS A 196 12.46 9.37 11.89
C LYS A 196 13.81 9.08 12.59
N HIS A 197 14.09 9.69 13.74
CA HIS A 197 15.36 9.61 14.46
C HIS A 197 15.18 9.15 15.91
N ASN A 198 14.11 8.45 16.25
CA ASN A 198 13.79 8.05 17.63
C ASN A 198 14.44 6.73 18.09
N GLY A 199 15.44 6.23 17.36
CA GLY A 199 16.32 5.14 17.82
C GLY A 199 15.65 3.76 17.95
N ARG A 200 14.72 3.40 17.08
CA ARG A 200 14.07 2.07 17.05
C ARG A 200 14.87 1.08 16.25
#